data_867cd3b4ce7de017a1759dfc294c2c20
#
_entry.id   867cd3b4ce7de017a1759dfc294c2c20
#
_cell.length_a   1.000
_cell.length_b   1.000
_cell.length_c   1.000
_cell.angle_alpha   90.00
_cell.angle_beta   90.00
_cell.angle_gamma   90.00
#
_symmetry.space_group_name_H-M   'P 1'
#
loop_
_entity.id
_entity.type
_entity.pdbx_description
1 polymer ?
#
loop_
_entity_poly.entity_id
_entity_poly.type
_entity_poly.pdbx_seq_one_letter_code
_entity_poly.pdbx_strand_id
1 'polypeptide(L)'
;MTQGRTQLQGAIAAFTCAACFIIGAVTLKWIAPDIYVFPEGRLRVIEQYGVLLHVWHFIIFPLVGLSVLFLNRTLVKQTTRPLGGFSTLCTLVAYVALCHDIAMFTIETLSNELFLQQHFESLQQLTQQTMTIYSVLIKLRASTEWGIDVWLCLMNVYLLFQRRFHPILQILGIAVGVLGVLVLFNSSFHYLEFTYLSGMIIWFLSVGAWLAIANPPPTHSDTQGT
;
A
#
# COMPACT_ATOMS: atom_id res chain seq x y z
N MET A 1 15.35 -15.58 21.38
CA MET A 1 13.88 -15.68 21.11
C MET A 1 13.25 -14.45 20.43
N THR A 2 13.76 -13.24 20.58
CA THR A 2 13.15 -12.00 20.06
C THR A 2 13.30 -11.78 18.56
N GLN A 3 14.38 -12.24 17.94
CA GLN A 3 14.68 -11.96 16.52
C GLN A 3 13.80 -12.76 15.54
N GLY A 4 13.56 -14.04 15.80
CA GLY A 4 12.66 -14.86 14.99
C GLY A 4 11.20 -14.34 15.00
N ARG A 5 10.76 -13.82 16.16
CA ARG A 5 9.42 -13.22 16.27
C ARG A 5 9.28 -11.94 15.40
N THR A 6 10.33 -11.12 15.35
CA THR A 6 10.32 -9.91 14.50
C THR A 6 10.29 -10.27 13.02
N GLN A 7 11.04 -11.30 12.60
CA GLN A 7 11.02 -11.77 11.21
C GLN A 7 9.65 -12.30 10.80
N LEU A 8 9.03 -13.13 11.65
CA LEU A 8 7.68 -13.64 11.41
C LEU A 8 6.66 -12.50 11.30
N GLN A 9 6.73 -11.47 12.16
CA GLN A 9 5.88 -10.30 12.06
C GLN A 9 6.05 -9.57 10.73
N GLY A 10 7.29 -9.41 10.26
CA GLY A 10 7.58 -8.82 8.96
C GLY A 10 7.06 -9.66 7.79
N ALA A 11 7.20 -10.98 7.86
CA ALA A 11 6.66 -11.88 6.85
C ALA A 11 5.12 -11.78 6.77
N ILE A 12 4.44 -11.82 7.93
CA ILE A 12 2.99 -11.63 7.99
C ILE A 12 2.60 -10.27 7.39
N ALA A 13 3.28 -9.20 7.77
CA ALA A 13 2.99 -7.86 7.23
C ALA A 13 3.15 -7.81 5.71
N ALA A 14 4.21 -8.40 5.15
CA ALA A 14 4.41 -8.45 3.71
C ALA A 14 3.32 -9.25 2.99
N PHE A 15 2.96 -10.43 3.49
CA PHE A 15 1.86 -11.22 2.92
C PHE A 15 0.51 -10.50 3.04
N THR A 16 0.27 -9.78 4.15
CA THR A 16 -0.93 -8.95 4.30
C THR A 16 -0.99 -7.86 3.25
N CYS A 17 0.12 -7.12 3.00
CA CYS A 17 0.18 -6.16 1.91
C CYS A 17 -0.17 -6.79 0.56
N ALA A 18 0.46 -7.91 0.21
CA ALA A 18 0.17 -8.60 -1.05
C ALA A 18 -1.31 -9.00 -1.16
N ALA A 19 -1.89 -9.54 -0.09
CA ALA A 19 -3.30 -9.93 -0.05
C ALA A 19 -4.22 -8.71 -0.22
N CYS A 20 -3.93 -7.57 0.43
CA CYS A 20 -4.69 -6.34 0.29
C CYS A 20 -4.67 -5.83 -1.17
N PHE A 21 -3.51 -5.83 -1.83
CA PHE A 21 -3.41 -5.44 -3.24
C PHE A 21 -4.18 -6.40 -4.16
N ILE A 22 -4.13 -7.71 -3.90
CA ILE A 22 -4.92 -8.71 -4.64
C ILE A 22 -6.42 -8.45 -4.45
N ILE A 23 -6.88 -8.27 -3.21
CA ILE A 23 -8.28 -7.98 -2.90
C ILE A 23 -8.71 -6.68 -3.58
N GLY A 24 -7.88 -5.63 -3.53
CA GLY A 24 -8.12 -4.37 -4.22
C GLY A 24 -8.31 -4.56 -5.73
N ALA A 25 -7.39 -5.28 -6.38
CA ALA A 25 -7.44 -5.57 -7.81
C ALA A 25 -8.67 -6.39 -8.20
N VAL A 26 -8.99 -7.44 -7.43
CA VAL A 26 -10.16 -8.30 -7.65
C VAL A 26 -11.45 -7.48 -7.54
N THR A 27 -11.56 -6.66 -6.50
CA THR A 27 -12.75 -5.83 -6.30
C THR A 27 -12.93 -4.84 -7.45
N LEU A 28 -11.89 -4.12 -7.85
CA LEU A 28 -11.97 -3.13 -8.91
C LEU A 28 -12.22 -3.73 -10.29
N LYS A 29 -11.74 -4.94 -10.54
CA LYS A 29 -11.88 -5.56 -11.87
C LYS A 29 -13.17 -6.35 -12.05
N TRP A 30 -13.68 -7.00 -10.99
CA TRP A 30 -14.77 -7.97 -11.12
C TRP A 30 -15.99 -7.69 -10.24
N ILE A 31 -15.83 -7.02 -9.10
CA ILE A 31 -16.93 -6.82 -8.14
C ILE A 31 -17.55 -5.43 -8.33
N ALA A 32 -16.74 -4.40 -8.38
CA ALA A 32 -17.16 -3.01 -8.46
C ALA A 32 -16.35 -2.21 -9.51
N PRO A 33 -16.37 -2.61 -10.80
CA PRO A 33 -15.55 -1.97 -11.83
C PRO A 33 -15.91 -0.49 -12.03
N ASP A 34 -17.15 -0.12 -11.77
CA ASP A 34 -17.67 1.22 -12.01
C ASP A 34 -17.46 2.20 -10.85
N ILE A 35 -16.92 1.73 -9.70
CA ILE A 35 -16.85 2.54 -8.47
C ILE A 35 -16.06 3.84 -8.65
N TYR A 36 -15.08 3.87 -9.57
CA TYR A 36 -14.24 5.03 -9.84
C TYR A 36 -14.32 5.53 -11.29
N VAL A 37 -15.26 5.03 -12.07
CA VAL A 37 -15.43 5.43 -13.47
C VAL A 37 -16.39 6.61 -13.60
N PHE A 38 -17.55 6.54 -12.94
CA PHE A 38 -18.56 7.60 -12.95
C PHE A 38 -19.42 7.59 -11.67
N PRO A 39 -20.01 8.75 -11.30
CA PRO A 39 -20.73 8.91 -10.03
C PRO A 39 -21.89 7.94 -9.84
N GLU A 40 -22.66 7.67 -10.89
CA GLU A 40 -23.82 6.75 -10.86
C GLU A 40 -23.36 5.30 -10.61
N GLY A 41 -22.18 4.93 -11.13
CA GLY A 41 -21.56 3.65 -10.87
C GLY A 41 -21.20 3.50 -9.39
N ARG A 42 -20.62 4.56 -8.80
CA ARG A 42 -20.30 4.60 -7.38
C ARG A 42 -21.56 4.48 -6.53
N LEU A 43 -22.62 5.22 -6.82
CA LEU A 43 -23.87 5.16 -6.06
C LEU A 43 -24.46 3.75 -6.07
N ARG A 44 -24.51 3.09 -7.22
CA ARG A 44 -24.95 1.69 -7.33
C ARG A 44 -24.14 0.75 -6.44
N VAL A 45 -22.81 0.90 -6.43
CA VAL A 45 -21.93 0.07 -5.61
C VAL A 45 -22.17 0.31 -4.11
N ILE A 46 -22.39 1.57 -3.70
CA ILE A 46 -22.72 1.92 -2.32
C ILE A 46 -24.06 1.30 -1.90
N GLU A 47 -25.09 1.45 -2.73
CA GLU A 47 -26.42 0.86 -2.47
C GLU A 47 -26.39 -0.66 -2.40
N GLN A 48 -25.60 -1.30 -3.26
CA GLN A 48 -25.51 -2.76 -3.35
C GLN A 48 -24.70 -3.38 -2.24
N TYR A 49 -23.56 -2.77 -1.86
CA TYR A 49 -22.58 -3.37 -0.97
C TYR A 49 -22.51 -2.72 0.43
N GLY A 50 -22.97 -1.46 0.59
CA GLY A 50 -23.09 -0.80 1.88
C GLY A 50 -21.87 -0.97 2.79
N VAL A 51 -22.06 -1.66 3.93
CA VAL A 51 -21.02 -1.89 4.94
C VAL A 51 -19.80 -2.64 4.39
N LEU A 52 -19.99 -3.55 3.43
CA LEU A 52 -18.86 -4.29 2.83
C LEU A 52 -17.89 -3.36 2.11
N LEU A 53 -18.36 -2.26 1.55
CA LEU A 53 -17.52 -1.26 0.94
C LEU A 53 -16.61 -0.57 1.96
N HIS A 54 -17.10 -0.27 3.16
CA HIS A 54 -16.27 0.29 4.24
C HIS A 54 -15.20 -0.71 4.70
N VAL A 55 -15.55 -2.00 4.81
CA VAL A 55 -14.58 -3.05 5.14
C VAL A 55 -13.51 -3.15 4.04
N TRP A 56 -13.92 -3.08 2.77
CA TRP A 56 -12.98 -3.09 1.66
C TRP A 56 -12.03 -1.88 1.70
N HIS A 57 -12.56 -0.65 1.92
CA HIS A 57 -11.72 0.54 2.08
C HIS A 57 -10.75 0.42 3.26
N PHE A 58 -11.19 -0.19 4.38
CA PHE A 58 -10.29 -0.46 5.51
C PHE A 58 -9.15 -1.41 5.12
N ILE A 59 -9.43 -2.43 4.32
CA ILE A 59 -8.43 -3.40 3.85
C ILE A 59 -7.40 -2.72 2.93
N ILE A 60 -7.85 -1.92 1.95
CA ILE A 60 -6.96 -1.36 0.92
C ILE A 60 -6.23 -0.08 1.36
N PHE A 61 -6.61 0.56 2.46
CA PHE A 61 -5.96 1.76 2.98
C PHE A 61 -5.33 1.51 4.37
N PRO A 62 -6.02 1.59 5.51
CA PRO A 62 -5.37 1.50 6.82
C PRO A 62 -4.58 0.21 7.05
N LEU A 63 -5.10 -0.93 6.58
CA LEU A 63 -4.43 -2.20 6.78
C LEU A 63 -3.15 -2.31 5.95
N VAL A 64 -3.11 -1.75 4.73
CA VAL A 64 -1.88 -1.65 3.92
C VAL A 64 -0.87 -0.76 4.60
N GLY A 65 -1.23 0.47 4.98
CA GLY A 65 -0.32 1.41 5.65
C GLY A 65 0.26 0.86 6.96
N LEU A 66 -0.57 0.22 7.79
CA LEU A 66 -0.12 -0.47 9.00
C LEU A 66 0.87 -1.60 8.67
N SER A 67 0.57 -2.39 7.66
CA SER A 67 1.43 -3.52 7.26
C SER A 67 2.77 -3.02 6.73
N VAL A 68 2.78 -1.94 5.93
CA VAL A 68 4.01 -1.27 5.47
C VAL A 68 4.84 -0.78 6.64
N LEU A 69 4.22 -0.17 7.67
CA LEU A 69 4.92 0.29 8.86
C LEU A 69 5.56 -0.86 9.66
N PHE A 70 4.83 -1.97 9.86
CA PHE A 70 5.38 -3.16 10.53
C PHE A 70 6.51 -3.80 9.72
N LEU A 71 6.37 -3.87 8.39
CA LEU A 71 7.42 -4.36 7.51
C LEU A 71 8.65 -3.48 7.57
N ASN A 72 8.48 -2.14 7.48
CA ASN A 72 9.57 -1.17 7.64
C ASN A 72 10.34 -1.40 8.94
N ARG A 73 9.62 -1.51 10.07
CA ARG A 73 10.24 -1.78 11.38
C ARG A 73 11.07 -3.06 11.38
N THR A 74 10.58 -4.10 10.71
CA THR A 74 11.30 -5.37 10.60
C THR A 74 12.55 -5.24 9.78
N LEU A 75 12.46 -4.63 8.60
CA LEU A 75 13.57 -4.45 7.67
C LEU A 75 14.68 -3.57 8.26
N VAL A 76 14.32 -2.48 8.93
CA VAL A 76 15.26 -1.58 9.59
C VAL A 76 15.96 -2.27 10.78
N LYS A 77 15.23 -3.04 11.62
CA LYS A 77 15.82 -3.74 12.76
C LYS A 77 16.80 -4.85 12.38
N GLN A 78 16.66 -5.42 11.21
CA GLN A 78 17.54 -6.48 10.73
C GLN A 78 18.88 -5.98 10.22
N THR A 79 19.07 -4.67 10.13
CA THR A 79 20.31 -4.08 9.59
C THR A 79 21.42 -4.06 10.63
N THR A 80 22.61 -4.54 10.24
CA THR A 80 23.79 -4.60 11.11
C THR A 80 24.52 -3.27 11.25
N ARG A 81 24.33 -2.38 10.30
CA ARG A 81 24.92 -1.03 10.30
C ARG A 81 23.79 -0.02 10.02
N PRO A 82 23.12 0.50 11.06
CA PRO A 82 22.10 1.49 10.83
C PRO A 82 22.76 2.72 10.21
N LEU A 83 22.45 3.01 8.94
CA LEU A 83 22.64 4.32 8.34
C LEU A 83 21.60 5.23 9.00
N GLY A 84 21.90 5.76 10.19
CA GLY A 84 20.93 6.35 11.11
C GLY A 84 19.95 7.33 10.44
N GLY A 85 20.47 8.30 9.67
CA GLY A 85 19.59 9.25 8.95
C GLY A 85 18.73 8.62 7.88
N PHE A 86 19.25 7.64 7.12
CA PHE A 86 18.50 7.03 6.03
C PHE A 86 17.40 6.08 6.54
N SER A 87 17.67 5.29 7.57
CA SER A 87 16.66 4.45 8.21
C SER A 87 15.55 5.27 8.86
N THR A 88 15.90 6.43 9.44
CA THR A 88 14.92 7.40 9.95
C THR A 88 14.06 7.96 8.84
N LEU A 89 14.62 8.29 7.69
CA LEU A 89 13.88 8.77 6.52
C LEU A 89 12.89 7.69 6.02
N CYS A 90 13.33 6.44 5.85
CA CYS A 90 12.45 5.33 5.48
C CYS A 90 11.28 5.19 6.47
N THR A 91 11.56 5.30 7.76
CA THR A 91 10.55 5.19 8.80
C THR A 91 9.59 6.38 8.78
N LEU A 92 10.08 7.59 8.57
CA LEU A 92 9.25 8.79 8.44
C LEU A 92 8.28 8.67 7.25
N VAL A 93 8.78 8.23 6.10
CA VAL A 93 7.96 8.04 4.90
C VAL A 93 6.91 6.94 5.13
N ALA A 94 7.23 5.85 5.83
CA ALA A 94 6.25 4.83 6.19
C ALA A 94 5.13 5.38 7.09
N TYR A 95 5.45 6.27 8.04
CA TYR A 95 4.43 6.96 8.84
C TYR A 95 3.57 7.92 8.02
N VAL A 96 4.18 8.67 7.10
CA VAL A 96 3.45 9.56 6.18
C VAL A 96 2.48 8.74 5.31
N ALA A 97 2.92 7.62 4.77
CA ALA A 97 2.06 6.70 4.01
C ALA A 97 0.86 6.23 4.85
N LEU A 98 1.09 5.76 6.08
CA LEU A 98 0.00 5.34 6.98
C LEU A 98 -0.97 6.50 7.28
N CYS A 99 -0.48 7.70 7.57
CA CYS A 99 -1.35 8.85 7.82
C CYS A 99 -2.21 9.19 6.60
N HIS A 100 -1.63 9.09 5.41
CA HIS A 100 -2.32 9.31 4.15
C HIS A 100 -3.40 8.25 3.90
N ASP A 101 -3.09 6.97 4.12
CA ASP A 101 -4.04 5.87 4.00
C ASP A 101 -5.23 6.03 4.97
N ILE A 102 -4.97 6.43 6.22
CA ILE A 102 -6.04 6.73 7.20
C ILE A 102 -6.91 7.90 6.72
N ALA A 103 -6.29 8.95 6.22
CA ALA A 103 -7.02 10.11 5.68
C ALA A 103 -7.91 9.70 4.50
N MET A 104 -7.40 8.86 3.58
CA MET A 104 -8.19 8.36 2.45
C MET A 104 -9.34 7.48 2.89
N PHE A 105 -9.11 6.57 3.80
CA PHE A 105 -10.21 5.77 4.38
C PHE A 105 -11.32 6.67 4.94
N THR A 106 -10.95 7.73 5.65
CA THR A 106 -11.91 8.69 6.20
C THR A 106 -12.65 9.45 5.11
N ILE A 107 -11.93 9.96 4.11
CA ILE A 107 -12.52 10.69 2.98
C ILE A 107 -13.46 9.79 2.18
N GLU A 108 -13.06 8.55 1.89
CA GLU A 108 -13.90 7.58 1.16
C GLU A 108 -15.18 7.25 1.93
N THR A 109 -15.06 7.05 3.25
CA THR A 109 -16.21 6.76 4.12
C THR A 109 -17.18 7.95 4.16
N LEU A 110 -16.68 9.15 4.44
CA LEU A 110 -17.51 10.36 4.48
C LEU A 110 -18.15 10.67 3.12
N SER A 111 -17.42 10.44 2.05
CA SER A 111 -17.95 10.64 0.69
C SER A 111 -19.10 9.67 0.39
N ASN A 112 -18.99 8.41 0.81
CA ASN A 112 -20.08 7.45 0.62
C ASN A 112 -21.34 7.88 1.39
N GLU A 113 -21.18 8.37 2.63
CA GLU A 113 -22.31 8.89 3.41
C GLU A 113 -22.95 10.11 2.75
N LEU A 114 -22.15 11.06 2.24
CA LEU A 114 -22.65 12.22 1.51
C LEU A 114 -23.40 11.82 0.26
N PHE A 115 -22.93 10.84 -0.50
CA PHE A 115 -23.62 10.31 -1.68
C PHE A 115 -25.00 9.71 -1.32
N LEU A 116 -25.12 9.04 -0.18
CA LEU A 116 -26.39 8.45 0.26
C LEU A 116 -27.37 9.49 0.83
N GLN A 117 -26.88 10.56 1.47
CA GLN A 117 -27.71 11.57 2.11
C GLN A 117 -28.28 12.62 1.14
N GLN A 118 -27.65 12.82 0.01
CA GLN A 118 -28.10 13.80 -0.97
C GLN A 118 -29.35 13.29 -1.68
N HIS A 119 -30.54 13.75 -1.23
CA HIS A 119 -31.78 13.66 -1.98
C HIS A 119 -31.70 14.69 -3.11
N PHE A 120 -31.41 14.23 -4.31
CA PHE A 120 -31.25 15.11 -5.46
C PHE A 120 -32.62 15.44 -6.04
N GLU A 121 -33.01 16.71 -5.97
CA GLU A 121 -34.26 17.22 -6.55
C GLU A 121 -34.25 17.20 -8.08
N SER A 122 -33.09 17.19 -8.71
CA SER A 122 -32.93 17.05 -10.15
C SER A 122 -31.65 16.34 -10.58
N LEU A 123 -31.73 15.53 -11.62
CA LEU A 123 -30.58 14.79 -12.21
C LEU A 123 -29.46 15.74 -12.67
N GLN A 124 -29.77 16.97 -13.05
CA GLN A 124 -28.80 17.96 -13.51
C GLN A 124 -27.96 18.56 -12.36
N GLN A 125 -28.60 18.86 -11.23
CA GLN A 125 -27.88 19.35 -10.03
C GLN A 125 -26.99 18.24 -9.43
N LEU A 126 -27.48 17.02 -9.42
CA LEU A 126 -26.72 15.83 -9.06
C LEU A 126 -25.42 15.77 -9.85
N THR A 127 -25.50 15.86 -11.17
CA THR A 127 -24.36 15.62 -12.05
C THR A 127 -23.24 16.63 -11.83
N GLN A 128 -23.54 17.92 -11.65
CA GLN A 128 -22.53 18.97 -11.60
C GLN A 128 -21.79 19.04 -10.25
N GLN A 129 -22.48 18.95 -9.12
CA GLN A 129 -21.88 18.96 -7.80
C GLN A 129 -21.13 17.64 -7.52
N THR A 130 -21.73 16.53 -7.89
CA THR A 130 -21.17 15.20 -7.70
C THR A 130 -19.92 15.01 -8.56
N MET A 131 -19.88 15.53 -9.79
CA MET A 131 -18.69 15.45 -10.65
C MET A 131 -17.50 16.21 -10.07
N THR A 132 -17.72 17.34 -9.39
CA THR A 132 -16.63 18.06 -8.73
C THR A 132 -16.05 17.28 -7.57
N ILE A 133 -16.90 16.77 -6.67
CA ILE A 133 -16.47 15.94 -5.54
C ILE A 133 -15.77 14.67 -6.05
N TYR A 134 -16.35 14.03 -7.05
CA TYR A 134 -15.84 12.82 -7.65
C TYR A 134 -14.46 13.01 -8.29
N SER A 135 -14.26 14.10 -9.04
CA SER A 135 -12.97 14.41 -9.65
C SER A 135 -11.87 14.69 -8.61
N VAL A 136 -12.23 15.31 -7.49
CA VAL A 136 -11.30 15.50 -6.36
C VAL A 136 -10.94 14.17 -5.72
N LEU A 137 -11.93 13.30 -5.49
CA LEU A 137 -11.71 11.95 -4.92
C LEU A 137 -10.78 11.10 -5.77
N ILE A 138 -10.99 11.07 -7.10
CA ILE A 138 -10.11 10.31 -8.01
C ILE A 138 -8.66 10.82 -7.92
N LYS A 139 -8.47 12.14 -7.90
CA LYS A 139 -7.13 12.74 -7.79
C LYS A 139 -6.48 12.46 -6.43
N LEU A 140 -7.24 12.56 -5.33
CA LEU A 140 -6.75 12.24 -4.00
C LEU A 140 -6.39 10.76 -3.89
N ARG A 141 -7.21 9.86 -4.45
CA ARG A 141 -6.93 8.45 -4.46
C ARG A 141 -5.65 8.12 -5.22
N ALA A 142 -5.45 8.69 -6.40
CA ALA A 142 -4.22 8.51 -7.16
C ALA A 142 -2.99 8.95 -6.37
N SER A 143 -3.14 9.90 -5.43
CA SER A 143 -2.05 10.36 -4.57
C SER A 143 -1.76 9.45 -3.37
N THR A 144 -2.65 8.53 -2.99
CA THR A 144 -2.48 7.69 -1.79
C THR A 144 -1.34 6.69 -1.92
N GLU A 145 -1.16 6.12 -3.09
CA GLU A 145 -0.11 5.15 -3.33
C GLU A 145 1.29 5.79 -3.31
N TRP A 146 1.39 7.10 -3.53
CA TRP A 146 2.66 7.84 -3.55
C TRP A 146 3.55 7.61 -2.31
N GLY A 147 2.97 7.62 -1.12
CA GLY A 147 3.72 7.39 0.12
C GLY A 147 4.35 6.01 0.18
N ILE A 148 3.62 5.00 -0.29
CA ILE A 148 4.09 3.60 -0.36
C ILE A 148 5.14 3.45 -1.44
N ASP A 149 4.98 4.09 -2.60
CA ASP A 149 5.91 4.03 -3.72
C ASP A 149 7.27 4.66 -3.38
N VAL A 150 7.25 5.84 -2.77
CA VAL A 150 8.46 6.50 -2.29
C VAL A 150 9.13 5.68 -1.19
N TRP A 151 8.34 5.13 -0.25
CA TRP A 151 8.87 4.22 0.76
C TRP A 151 9.53 2.99 0.12
N LEU A 152 8.90 2.39 -0.88
CA LEU A 152 9.42 1.23 -1.57
C LEU A 152 10.76 1.52 -2.24
N CYS A 153 10.87 2.65 -2.96
CA CYS A 153 12.13 3.11 -3.53
C CYS A 153 13.21 3.28 -2.47
N LEU A 154 12.95 4.07 -1.44
CA LEU A 154 13.92 4.38 -0.39
C LEU A 154 14.34 3.14 0.38
N MET A 155 13.38 2.28 0.75
CA MET A 155 13.67 1.05 1.49
C MET A 155 14.55 0.10 0.67
N ASN A 156 14.29 -0.08 -0.62
CA ASN A 156 15.11 -0.96 -1.45
C ASN A 156 16.49 -0.37 -1.73
N VAL A 157 16.63 0.95 -1.89
CA VAL A 157 17.94 1.61 -1.93
C VAL A 157 18.69 1.38 -0.61
N TYR A 158 18.03 1.54 0.54
CA TYR A 158 18.61 1.29 1.84
C TYR A 158 19.09 -0.17 1.99
N LEU A 159 18.27 -1.14 1.60
CA LEU A 159 18.62 -2.57 1.64
C LEU A 159 19.76 -2.93 0.68
N LEU A 160 19.85 -2.25 -0.48
CA LEU A 160 20.93 -2.44 -1.44
C LEU A 160 22.29 -2.04 -0.81
N PHE A 161 22.35 -0.92 -0.11
CA PHE A 161 23.53 -0.52 0.65
C PHE A 161 23.89 -1.50 1.76
N GLN A 162 22.92 -2.16 2.35
CA GLN A 162 23.09 -3.14 3.41
C GLN A 162 23.52 -4.54 2.91
N ARG A 163 23.41 -4.79 1.58
CA ARG A 163 23.73 -6.08 0.92
C ARG A 163 23.05 -7.30 1.57
N ARG A 164 21.84 -7.13 2.10
CA ARG A 164 21.15 -8.19 2.87
C ARG A 164 20.18 -9.04 2.07
N PHE A 165 19.63 -8.48 1.00
CA PHE A 165 18.69 -9.15 0.11
C PHE A 165 19.37 -9.48 -1.22
N HIS A 166 18.76 -10.38 -1.97
CA HIS A 166 19.22 -10.62 -3.32
C HIS A 166 19.08 -9.33 -4.17
N PRO A 167 20.12 -8.88 -4.89
CA PRO A 167 20.09 -7.61 -5.61
C PRO A 167 18.92 -7.45 -6.58
N ILE A 168 18.50 -8.55 -7.24
CA ILE A 168 17.35 -8.56 -8.15
C ILE A 168 16.08 -8.10 -7.45
N LEU A 169 15.83 -8.54 -6.21
CA LEU A 169 14.65 -8.16 -5.46
C LEU A 169 14.64 -6.67 -5.09
N GLN A 170 15.82 -6.14 -4.80
CA GLN A 170 15.99 -4.71 -4.48
C GLN A 170 15.79 -3.85 -5.74
N ILE A 171 16.37 -4.26 -6.88
CA ILE A 171 16.19 -3.56 -8.17
C ILE A 171 14.72 -3.61 -8.58
N LEU A 172 14.05 -4.76 -8.42
CA LEU A 172 12.61 -4.88 -8.65
C LEU A 172 11.82 -3.90 -7.79
N GLY A 173 12.09 -3.82 -6.48
CA GLY A 173 11.41 -2.89 -5.59
C GLY A 173 11.63 -1.42 -5.96
N ILE A 174 12.85 -1.04 -6.37
CA ILE A 174 13.13 0.32 -6.86
C ILE A 174 12.35 0.58 -8.16
N ALA A 175 12.38 -0.36 -9.11
CA ALA A 175 11.69 -0.21 -10.40
C ALA A 175 10.17 -0.09 -10.20
N VAL A 176 9.59 -0.90 -9.33
CA VAL A 176 8.15 -0.86 -9.01
C VAL A 176 7.77 0.45 -8.32
N GLY A 177 8.55 0.92 -7.34
CA GLY A 177 8.30 2.20 -6.69
C GLY A 177 8.43 3.39 -7.64
N VAL A 178 9.41 3.39 -8.55
CA VAL A 178 9.52 4.41 -9.60
C VAL A 178 8.33 4.35 -10.55
N LEU A 179 7.89 3.15 -10.96
CA LEU A 179 6.68 2.97 -11.76
C LEU A 179 5.44 3.54 -11.08
N GLY A 180 5.25 3.29 -9.77
CA GLY A 180 4.14 3.83 -9.01
C GLY A 180 4.12 5.36 -9.00
N VAL A 181 5.27 5.98 -8.76
CA VAL A 181 5.41 7.44 -8.85
C VAL A 181 5.11 7.96 -10.26
N LEU A 182 5.51 7.25 -11.31
CA LEU A 182 5.23 7.63 -12.71
C LEU A 182 3.75 7.49 -13.07
N VAL A 183 3.08 6.45 -12.60
CA VAL A 183 1.62 6.23 -12.80
C VAL A 183 0.83 7.42 -12.26
N LEU A 184 1.25 8.00 -11.14
CA LEU A 184 0.63 9.19 -10.56
C LEU A 184 0.58 10.38 -11.53
N PHE A 185 1.65 10.59 -12.28
CA PHE A 185 1.77 11.72 -13.21
C PHE A 185 1.17 11.44 -14.59
N ASN A 186 0.88 10.19 -14.92
CA ASN A 186 0.50 9.79 -16.27
C ASN A 186 -0.64 8.76 -16.30
N SER A 187 -1.82 9.18 -15.83
CA SER A 187 -3.05 8.37 -15.77
C SER A 187 -3.53 7.82 -17.12
N SER A 188 -2.86 8.16 -18.24
CA SER A 188 -3.24 7.72 -19.59
C SER A 188 -2.71 6.33 -19.96
N PHE A 189 -1.85 5.72 -19.13
CA PHE A 189 -1.24 4.42 -19.45
C PHE A 189 -1.78 3.28 -18.56
N HIS A 190 -2.93 2.73 -18.91
CA HIS A 190 -3.52 1.56 -18.24
C HIS A 190 -2.57 0.34 -18.14
N TYR A 191 -1.63 0.19 -19.07
CA TYR A 191 -0.63 -0.88 -19.03
C TYR A 191 0.37 -0.70 -17.87
N LEU A 192 0.70 0.55 -17.52
CA LEU A 192 1.61 0.82 -16.41
C LEU A 192 0.98 0.46 -15.06
N GLU A 193 -0.30 0.74 -14.87
CA GLU A 193 -1.04 0.39 -13.65
C GLU A 193 -1.02 -1.12 -13.40
N PHE A 194 -1.28 -1.93 -14.43
CA PHE A 194 -1.24 -3.38 -14.30
C PHE A 194 0.16 -3.90 -13.98
N THR A 195 1.19 -3.36 -14.66
CA THR A 195 2.59 -3.73 -14.42
C THR A 195 3.03 -3.34 -13.03
N TYR A 196 2.68 -2.14 -12.58
CA TYR A 196 2.94 -1.64 -11.25
C TYR A 196 2.28 -2.53 -10.18
N LEU A 197 0.98 -2.79 -10.27
CA LEU A 197 0.25 -3.60 -9.33
C LEU A 197 0.80 -5.03 -9.23
N SER A 198 1.08 -5.65 -10.38
CA SER A 198 1.70 -6.98 -10.43
C SER A 198 3.08 -6.99 -9.79
N GLY A 199 3.88 -5.96 -10.07
CA GLY A 199 5.20 -5.78 -9.45
C GLY A 199 5.13 -5.62 -7.94
N MET A 200 4.18 -4.85 -7.41
CA MET A 200 3.93 -4.69 -5.97
C MET A 200 3.61 -6.03 -5.32
N ILE A 201 2.67 -6.77 -5.87
CA ILE A 201 2.27 -8.10 -5.34
C ILE A 201 3.47 -9.04 -5.32
N ILE A 202 4.20 -9.14 -6.43
CA ILE A 202 5.39 -10.01 -6.54
C ILE A 202 6.45 -9.61 -5.53
N TRP A 203 6.72 -8.31 -5.38
CA TRP A 203 7.72 -7.82 -4.43
C TRP A 203 7.33 -8.16 -2.98
N PHE A 204 6.10 -7.87 -2.56
CA PHE A 204 5.65 -8.17 -1.20
C PHE A 204 5.63 -9.67 -0.92
N LEU A 205 5.18 -10.52 -1.84
CA LEU A 205 5.22 -11.97 -1.70
C LEU A 205 6.66 -12.48 -1.57
N SER A 206 7.58 -11.96 -2.38
CA SER A 206 8.99 -12.37 -2.37
C SER A 206 9.69 -11.97 -1.07
N VAL A 207 9.44 -10.74 -0.58
CA VAL A 207 9.98 -10.29 0.72
C VAL A 207 9.38 -11.10 1.86
N GLY A 208 8.07 -11.36 1.83
CA GLY A 208 7.39 -12.20 2.83
C GLY A 208 7.97 -13.61 2.88
N ALA A 209 8.15 -14.24 1.73
CA ALA A 209 8.76 -15.57 1.62
C ALA A 209 10.20 -15.58 2.14
N TRP A 210 10.99 -14.58 1.74
CA TRP A 210 12.37 -14.45 2.21
C TRP A 210 12.42 -14.30 3.74
N LEU A 211 11.59 -13.44 4.34
CA LEU A 211 11.53 -13.25 5.78
C LEU A 211 11.07 -14.50 6.53
N ALA A 212 10.18 -15.31 5.93
CA ALA A 212 9.68 -16.55 6.53
C ALA A 212 10.74 -17.66 6.53
N ILE A 213 11.62 -17.71 5.50
CA ILE A 213 12.59 -18.79 5.30
C ILE A 213 13.95 -18.43 5.91
N ALA A 214 14.31 -17.13 6.00
CA ALA A 214 15.60 -16.68 6.47
C ALA A 214 15.81 -17.11 7.94
N ASN A 215 16.79 -17.97 8.17
CA ASN A 215 17.22 -18.31 9.53
C ASN A 215 17.79 -17.05 10.20
N PRO A 216 17.46 -16.78 11.47
CA PRO A 216 18.07 -15.70 12.20
C PRO A 216 19.60 -15.90 12.23
N PRO A 217 20.41 -14.84 12.01
CA PRO A 217 21.86 -14.95 12.13
C PRO A 217 22.21 -15.49 13.54
N PRO A 218 23.26 -16.35 13.67
CA PRO A 218 23.64 -16.88 14.94
C PRO A 218 23.88 -15.74 15.93
N THR A 219 23.28 -15.84 17.09
CA THR A 219 23.50 -14.90 18.19
C THR A 219 24.92 -15.05 18.68
N HIS A 220 25.65 -13.95 18.87
CA HIS A 220 27.04 -13.93 19.37
C HIS A 220 27.25 -14.63 20.72
N SER A 221 26.19 -15.14 21.37
CA SER A 221 26.27 -15.92 22.60
C SER A 221 26.77 -17.35 22.41
N ASP A 222 26.76 -17.87 21.16
CA ASP A 222 27.18 -19.27 20.92
C ASP A 222 28.67 -19.43 20.69
N THR A 223 29.47 -18.36 20.66
CA THR A 223 30.92 -18.37 20.41
C THR A 223 31.78 -18.20 21.66
N GLN A 224 31.20 -18.14 22.87
CA GLN A 224 31.96 -18.02 24.12
C GLN A 224 32.03 -19.33 24.93
N GLY A 225 31.74 -20.47 24.32
CA GLY A 225 31.67 -21.77 24.97
C GLY A 225 32.59 -22.84 24.38
N THR A 226 33.84 -22.49 23.96
CA THR A 226 34.88 -23.49 23.67
C THR A 226 36.23 -23.01 24.17
#